data_1986db308201ab0b22d2ff6efcfbd5bf
#
_entry.id   1986db308201ab0b22d2ff6efcfbd5bf
#
_cell.length_a   1.000
_cell.length_b   1.000
_cell.length_c   1.000
_cell.angle_alpha   90.00
_cell.angle_beta   90.00
_cell.angle_gamma   90.00
#
_symmetry.space_group_name_H-M   'P 1'
#
loop_
_entity.id
_entity.type
_entity.pdbx_description
1 polymer ?
#
loop_
_entity_poly.entity_id
_entity_poly.type
_entity_poly.pdbx_seq_one_letter_code
_entity_poly.pdbx_strand_id
1 'polypeptide(L)'
;MQPTLPMQQDGQVTQEVLEAGPQRASRGGRRPAFWWTVGITYLVVFTLAASTALVLFAAQTVQADRLITAVEASERAMGVVQRQVGDVFEEFNSEDLTEERRAELVDELSVIATEGEIAIAEAGEQVAQVRIWPINSRLEEAREAYLRHNRAWVDYMARAAEDPAEFVSPQQEVNDSFFDARGPLFRAVPVLDLLDLQARLRVIYAEPEGGGGGGTQA
;
A
#
# COMPACT_ATOMS: atom_id res chain seq x y z
N MET A 1 -1.25 67.03 86.59
CA MET A 1 -0.84 68.46 86.44
C MET A 1 -0.94 68.77 84.96
N GLN A 2 -2.04 69.41 84.59
CA GLN A 2 -2.07 70.24 83.37
C GLN A 2 -1.18 71.47 83.64
N PRO A 3 -0.77 72.28 82.69
CA PRO A 3 -1.52 72.88 81.57
C PRO A 3 -0.67 73.03 80.29
N THR A 4 -0.99 73.53 79.17
CA THR A 4 -1.88 74.55 78.65
C THR A 4 -1.59 74.72 77.16
N LEU A 5 -2.63 74.89 76.36
CA LEU A 5 -2.58 75.51 75.04
C LEU A 5 -2.09 76.96 75.07
N PRO A 6 -1.63 77.59 74.01
CA PRO A 6 -2.54 78.28 73.10
C PRO A 6 -2.15 78.35 71.60
N MET A 7 -3.18 78.44 70.78
CA MET A 7 -3.61 79.50 69.86
C MET A 7 -2.75 79.83 68.63
N GLN A 8 -3.31 79.47 67.48
CA GLN A 8 -3.86 80.34 66.42
C GLN A 8 -2.88 81.26 65.68
N GLN A 9 -2.80 81.04 64.39
CA GLN A 9 -3.13 82.14 63.44
C GLN A 9 -3.13 81.65 61.98
N ASP A 10 -4.19 82.02 61.37
CA ASP A 10 -4.61 82.11 59.99
C ASP A 10 -3.50 82.46 58.97
N GLY A 11 -3.56 81.91 57.82
CA GLY A 11 -2.87 82.30 56.62
C GLY A 11 -3.49 81.63 55.41
N GLN A 12 -4.62 82.17 54.92
CA GLN A 12 -5.16 81.90 53.61
C GLN A 12 -4.14 82.24 52.53
N VAL A 13 -3.84 81.34 51.61
CA VAL A 13 -3.55 81.70 50.23
C VAL A 13 -4.03 80.57 49.33
N THR A 14 -5.08 80.85 48.73
CA THR A 14 -5.65 80.45 47.40
C THR A 14 -4.81 79.57 46.47
N GLN A 15 -5.48 78.55 46.05
CA GLN A 15 -5.70 78.12 44.67
C GLN A 15 -4.49 78.00 43.74
N GLU A 16 -4.19 76.82 43.35
CA GLU A 16 -4.45 76.41 41.96
C GLU A 16 -4.45 74.85 41.89
N VAL A 17 -5.63 74.34 41.89
CA VAL A 17 -5.83 72.94 41.56
C VAL A 17 -5.67 72.80 40.05
N LEU A 18 -4.46 72.58 39.60
CA LEU A 18 -4.25 72.03 38.27
C LEU A 18 -4.71 70.61 38.30
N GLU A 19 -5.92 70.36 37.80
CA GLU A 19 -6.41 69.09 37.46
C GLU A 19 -5.48 68.46 36.44
N ALA A 20 -4.51 67.69 36.90
CA ALA A 20 -3.85 66.65 36.11
C ALA A 20 -4.84 65.51 35.99
N GLY A 21 -5.74 65.59 35.00
CA GLY A 21 -6.56 64.52 34.62
C GLY A 21 -5.70 63.27 34.39
N PRO A 22 -6.18 62.04 34.78
CA PRO A 22 -5.44 60.82 34.54
C PRO A 22 -5.24 60.69 33.05
N GLN A 23 -4.03 60.91 32.56
CA GLN A 23 -3.63 60.46 31.22
C GLN A 23 -3.93 58.97 31.14
N ARG A 24 -5.09 58.65 30.63
CA ARG A 24 -5.38 57.33 30.10
C ARG A 24 -4.32 57.05 29.02
N ALA A 25 -3.22 56.43 29.45
CA ALA A 25 -2.31 55.79 28.54
C ALA A 25 -3.20 54.91 27.66
N SER A 26 -3.46 55.37 26.46
CA SER A 26 -4.07 54.57 25.40
C SER A 26 -3.12 53.42 25.19
N ARG A 27 -3.33 52.31 25.91
CA ARG A 27 -2.77 51.00 25.56
C ARG A 27 -3.34 50.66 24.18
N GLY A 28 -2.72 51.29 23.20
CA GLY A 28 -3.03 51.17 21.79
C GLY A 28 -3.04 49.68 21.43
N GLY A 29 -4.18 49.27 20.99
CA GLY A 29 -4.49 47.92 20.51
C GLY A 29 -3.67 47.47 19.32
N ARG A 30 -2.37 47.17 19.55
CA ARG A 30 -1.54 46.40 18.58
C ARG A 30 -1.72 44.90 18.69
N ARG A 31 -2.50 44.42 19.66
CA ARG A 31 -2.75 42.99 19.84
C ARG A 31 -3.61 42.33 18.77
N PRO A 32 -4.68 42.93 18.21
CA PRO A 32 -5.49 42.22 17.20
C PRO A 32 -4.70 41.93 15.92
N ALA A 33 -3.88 42.86 15.43
CA ALA A 33 -3.12 42.64 14.19
C ALA A 33 -2.12 41.48 14.29
N PHE A 34 -1.46 41.32 15.43
CA PHE A 34 -0.56 40.17 15.65
C PHE A 34 -1.29 38.82 15.60
N TRP A 35 -2.43 38.71 16.27
CA TRP A 35 -3.23 37.46 16.23
C TRP A 35 -3.80 37.16 14.85
N TRP A 36 -4.18 38.18 14.07
CA TRP A 36 -4.58 38.02 12.68
C TRP A 36 -3.43 37.51 11.82
N THR A 37 -2.23 38.03 11.96
CA THR A 37 -1.06 37.56 11.22
C THR A 37 -0.71 36.14 11.58
N VAL A 38 -0.72 35.78 12.86
CA VAL A 38 -0.50 34.39 13.31
C VAL A 38 -1.58 33.45 12.77
N GLY A 39 -2.86 33.85 12.82
CA GLY A 39 -3.97 33.07 12.31
C GLY A 39 -3.87 32.81 10.80
N ILE A 40 -3.53 33.84 10.01
CA ILE A 40 -3.36 33.70 8.56
C ILE A 40 -2.15 32.80 8.25
N THR A 41 -1.04 32.97 8.93
CA THR A 41 0.15 32.12 8.74
C THR A 41 -0.16 30.66 9.05
N TYR A 42 -0.87 30.40 10.14
CA TYR A 42 -1.29 29.04 10.51
C TYR A 42 -2.23 28.43 9.47
N LEU A 43 -3.18 29.20 8.97
CA LEU A 43 -4.10 28.77 7.92
C LEU A 43 -3.35 28.41 6.63
N VAL A 44 -2.41 29.25 6.20
CA VAL A 44 -1.61 29.03 4.99
C VAL A 44 -0.76 27.77 5.15
N VAL A 45 -0.04 27.62 6.27
CA VAL A 45 0.78 26.44 6.54
C VAL A 45 -0.07 25.17 6.60
N PHE A 46 -1.21 25.22 7.28
CA PHE A 46 -2.14 24.11 7.38
C PHE A 46 -2.70 23.72 5.99
N THR A 47 -3.10 24.69 5.18
CA THR A 47 -3.62 24.45 3.84
C THR A 47 -2.55 23.83 2.94
N LEU A 48 -1.32 24.32 2.99
CA LEU A 48 -0.19 23.75 2.24
C LEU A 48 0.11 22.31 2.70
N ALA A 49 0.15 22.07 3.99
CA ALA A 49 0.39 20.74 4.55
C ALA A 49 -0.73 19.75 4.16
N ALA A 50 -1.99 20.17 4.26
CA ALA A 50 -3.14 19.36 3.88
C ALA A 50 -3.15 19.06 2.37
N SER A 51 -2.86 20.06 1.53
CA SER A 51 -2.78 19.87 0.08
C SER A 51 -1.65 18.91 -0.30
N THR A 52 -0.47 19.05 0.32
CA THR A 52 0.66 18.15 0.09
C THR A 52 0.32 16.72 0.51
N ALA A 53 -0.30 16.54 1.68
CA ALA A 53 -0.73 15.23 2.15
C ALA A 53 -1.73 14.58 1.20
N LEU A 54 -2.69 15.34 0.68
CA LEU A 54 -3.68 14.86 -0.27
C LEU A 54 -3.04 14.41 -1.60
N VAL A 55 -2.10 15.20 -2.13
CA VAL A 55 -1.37 14.84 -3.36
C VAL A 55 -0.54 13.58 -3.17
N LEU A 56 0.17 13.47 -2.04
CA LEU A 56 0.96 12.28 -1.72
C LEU A 56 0.07 11.03 -1.58
N PHE A 57 -1.08 11.18 -0.93
CA PHE A 57 -2.05 10.10 -0.78
C PHE A 57 -2.62 9.66 -2.14
N ALA A 58 -3.07 10.60 -2.97
CA ALA A 58 -3.57 10.29 -4.31
C ALA A 58 -2.50 9.60 -5.18
N ALA A 59 -1.25 10.05 -5.11
CA ALA A 59 -0.15 9.42 -5.82
C ALA A 59 0.12 7.98 -5.33
N GLN A 60 0.03 7.74 -4.01
CA GLN A 60 0.19 6.41 -3.43
C GLN A 60 -0.90 5.45 -3.93
N THR A 61 -2.16 5.89 -3.95
CA THR A 61 -3.29 5.11 -4.47
C THR A 61 -3.08 4.71 -5.94
N VAL A 62 -2.69 5.66 -6.79
CA VAL A 62 -2.42 5.38 -8.22
C VAL A 62 -1.27 4.39 -8.40
N GLN A 63 -0.23 4.47 -7.57
CA GLN A 63 0.89 3.51 -7.63
C GLN A 63 0.48 2.12 -7.14
N ALA A 64 -0.34 2.05 -6.09
CA ALA A 64 -0.89 0.78 -5.60
C ALA A 64 -1.78 0.11 -6.64
N ASP A 65 -2.68 0.86 -7.28
CA ASP A 65 -3.55 0.35 -8.34
C ASP A 65 -2.76 -0.19 -9.53
N ARG A 66 -1.72 0.53 -9.98
CA ARG A 66 -0.83 0.06 -11.05
C ARG A 66 -0.10 -1.22 -10.69
N LEU A 67 0.41 -1.31 -9.47
CA LEU A 67 1.08 -2.52 -9.00
C LEU A 67 0.11 -3.71 -8.97
N ILE A 68 -1.07 -3.54 -8.38
CA ILE A 68 -2.07 -4.60 -8.32
C ILE A 68 -2.54 -5.00 -9.72
N THR A 69 -2.72 -4.07 -10.64
CA THR A 69 -3.07 -4.37 -12.03
C THR A 69 -1.99 -5.21 -12.73
N ALA A 70 -0.72 -4.90 -12.50
CA ALA A 70 0.38 -5.69 -13.06
C ALA A 70 0.46 -7.08 -12.40
N VAL A 71 0.23 -7.18 -11.09
CA VAL A 71 0.12 -8.46 -10.37
C VAL A 71 -1.02 -9.30 -10.93
N GLU A 72 -2.21 -8.74 -11.11
CA GLU A 72 -3.36 -9.46 -11.72
C GLU A 72 -3.07 -9.96 -13.13
N ALA A 73 -2.33 -9.19 -13.92
CA ALA A 73 -1.92 -9.62 -15.26
C ALA A 73 -0.97 -10.82 -15.19
N SER A 74 -0.02 -10.79 -14.24
CA SER A 74 0.91 -11.90 -14.01
C SER A 74 0.21 -13.14 -13.50
N GLU A 75 -0.68 -13.03 -12.53
CA GLU A 75 -1.49 -14.16 -12.03
C GLU A 75 -2.38 -14.76 -13.11
N ARG A 76 -2.90 -13.91 -13.99
CA ARG A 76 -3.69 -14.40 -15.14
C ARG A 76 -2.83 -15.19 -16.11
N ALA A 77 -1.59 -14.79 -16.37
CA ALA A 77 -0.66 -15.56 -17.21
C ALA A 77 -0.36 -16.92 -16.58
N MET A 78 -0.06 -16.98 -15.27
CA MET A 78 0.13 -18.23 -14.53
C MET A 78 -1.12 -19.11 -14.60
N GLY A 79 -2.31 -18.54 -14.42
CA GLY A 79 -3.57 -19.26 -14.49
C GLY A 79 -3.89 -19.81 -15.90
N VAL A 80 -3.38 -19.21 -16.97
CA VAL A 80 -3.48 -19.78 -18.32
C VAL A 80 -2.65 -21.04 -18.42
N VAL A 81 -1.39 -20.98 -17.99
CA VAL A 81 -0.49 -22.15 -18.01
C VAL A 81 -1.04 -23.28 -17.15
N GLN A 82 -1.52 -22.97 -15.94
CA GLN A 82 -2.12 -23.99 -15.05
C GLN A 82 -3.31 -24.71 -15.71
N ARG A 83 -4.17 -23.98 -16.43
CA ARG A 83 -5.29 -24.60 -17.15
C ARG A 83 -4.80 -25.49 -18.29
N GLN A 84 -3.85 -25.03 -19.09
CA GLN A 84 -3.28 -25.83 -20.18
C GLN A 84 -2.68 -27.14 -19.67
N VAL A 85 -1.90 -27.06 -18.59
CA VAL A 85 -1.35 -28.25 -17.91
C VAL A 85 -2.48 -29.14 -17.39
N GLY A 86 -3.53 -28.54 -16.77
CA GLY A 86 -4.71 -29.29 -16.31
C GLY A 86 -5.42 -30.05 -17.41
N ASP A 87 -5.62 -29.41 -18.58
CA ASP A 87 -6.27 -30.02 -19.75
C ASP A 87 -5.46 -31.23 -20.26
N VAL A 88 -4.13 -31.11 -20.32
CA VAL A 88 -3.24 -32.23 -20.68
C VAL A 88 -3.34 -33.39 -19.67
N PHE A 89 -3.36 -33.08 -18.36
CA PHE A 89 -3.53 -34.14 -17.35
C PHE A 89 -4.90 -34.79 -17.37
N GLU A 90 -5.97 -34.08 -17.72
CA GLU A 90 -7.30 -34.66 -17.92
C GLU A 90 -7.28 -35.67 -19.04
N GLU A 91 -6.64 -35.33 -20.17
CA GLU A 91 -6.46 -36.27 -21.27
C GLU A 91 -5.58 -37.46 -20.89
N PHE A 92 -4.49 -37.20 -20.13
CA PHE A 92 -3.56 -38.27 -19.68
C PHE A 92 -4.21 -39.32 -18.80
N ASN A 93 -5.31 -39.00 -18.12
CA ASN A 93 -6.07 -39.89 -17.27
C ASN A 93 -7.20 -40.62 -18.03
N SER A 94 -7.34 -40.48 -19.35
CA SER A 94 -8.35 -41.17 -20.12
C SER A 94 -8.01 -42.65 -20.26
N GLU A 95 -9.05 -43.53 -20.19
CA GLU A 95 -8.88 -45.00 -20.23
C GLU A 95 -8.40 -45.54 -21.59
N ASP A 96 -8.65 -44.81 -22.68
CA ASP A 96 -8.38 -45.25 -24.05
C ASP A 96 -7.06 -44.70 -24.63
N LEU A 97 -6.13 -44.20 -23.79
CA LEU A 97 -4.92 -43.53 -24.23
C LEU A 97 -3.88 -44.53 -24.78
N THR A 98 -3.44 -44.32 -26.04
CA THR A 98 -2.34 -45.09 -26.64
C THR A 98 -0.97 -44.63 -26.13
N GLU A 99 0.04 -45.50 -26.21
CA GLU A 99 1.42 -45.14 -25.80
C GLU A 99 2.00 -43.98 -26.65
N GLU A 100 1.65 -43.96 -27.96
CA GLU A 100 2.08 -42.86 -28.85
C GLU A 100 1.48 -41.52 -28.38
N ARG A 101 0.18 -41.50 -28.05
CA ARG A 101 -0.48 -40.29 -27.58
C ARG A 101 0.06 -39.86 -26.20
N ARG A 102 0.44 -40.80 -25.33
CA ARG A 102 1.11 -40.46 -24.08
C ARG A 102 2.44 -39.76 -24.31
N ALA A 103 3.25 -40.23 -25.26
CA ALA A 103 4.51 -39.59 -25.60
C ALA A 103 4.28 -38.15 -26.14
N GLU A 104 3.25 -38.00 -27.01
CA GLU A 104 2.87 -36.67 -27.52
C GLU A 104 2.45 -35.69 -26.39
N LEU A 105 1.67 -36.16 -25.40
CA LEU A 105 1.25 -35.33 -24.26
C LEU A 105 2.41 -34.93 -23.36
N VAL A 106 3.44 -35.78 -23.22
CA VAL A 106 4.67 -35.40 -22.50
C VAL A 106 5.41 -34.31 -23.25
N ASP A 107 5.53 -34.41 -24.58
CA ASP A 107 6.13 -33.37 -25.41
C ASP A 107 5.30 -32.07 -25.34
N GLU A 108 3.98 -32.16 -25.33
CA GLU A 108 3.08 -31.02 -25.19
C GLU A 108 3.28 -30.30 -23.82
N LEU A 109 3.43 -31.04 -22.72
CA LEU A 109 3.74 -30.49 -21.41
C LEU A 109 5.08 -29.72 -21.44
N SER A 110 6.10 -30.22 -22.13
CA SER A 110 7.39 -29.53 -22.26
C SER A 110 7.26 -28.21 -23.05
N VAL A 111 6.43 -28.22 -24.11
CA VAL A 111 6.12 -26.98 -24.87
C VAL A 111 5.37 -25.98 -24.01
N ILE A 112 4.30 -26.42 -23.31
CA ILE A 112 3.53 -25.55 -22.40
C ILE A 112 4.44 -24.94 -21.31
N ALA A 113 5.36 -25.72 -20.76
CA ALA A 113 6.32 -25.23 -19.78
C ALA A 113 7.25 -24.14 -20.36
N THR A 114 7.78 -24.38 -21.55
CA THR A 114 8.67 -23.41 -22.24
C THR A 114 7.94 -22.09 -22.57
N GLU A 115 6.73 -22.19 -23.13
CA GLU A 115 5.92 -21.00 -23.44
C GLU A 115 5.46 -20.31 -22.16
N GLY A 116 5.12 -21.08 -21.12
CA GLY A 116 4.75 -20.59 -19.80
C GLY A 116 5.89 -19.83 -19.11
N GLU A 117 7.13 -20.35 -19.17
CA GLU A 117 8.31 -19.66 -18.65
C GLU A 117 8.43 -18.25 -19.25
N ILE A 118 8.34 -18.15 -20.57
CA ILE A 118 8.46 -16.88 -21.30
C ILE A 118 7.33 -15.92 -20.89
N ALA A 119 6.07 -16.40 -20.92
CA ALA A 119 4.90 -15.58 -20.63
C ALA A 119 4.91 -15.07 -19.17
N ILE A 120 5.32 -15.90 -18.21
CA ILE A 120 5.41 -15.54 -16.80
C ILE A 120 6.57 -14.57 -16.57
N ALA A 121 7.72 -14.76 -17.23
CA ALA A 121 8.85 -13.85 -17.18
C ALA A 121 8.47 -12.45 -17.71
N GLU A 122 7.83 -12.37 -18.87
CA GLU A 122 7.34 -11.11 -19.46
C GLU A 122 6.35 -10.39 -18.54
N ALA A 123 5.42 -11.14 -17.92
CA ALA A 123 4.49 -10.57 -16.95
C ALA A 123 5.20 -10.07 -15.68
N GLY A 124 6.24 -10.76 -15.22
CA GLY A 124 7.11 -10.32 -14.13
C GLY A 124 7.85 -9.03 -14.45
N GLU A 125 8.33 -8.86 -15.68
CA GLU A 125 8.94 -7.61 -16.12
C GLU A 125 7.97 -6.44 -16.07
N GLN A 126 6.68 -6.65 -16.41
CA GLN A 126 5.66 -5.60 -16.27
C GLN A 126 5.48 -5.17 -14.81
N VAL A 127 5.50 -6.11 -13.87
CA VAL A 127 5.49 -5.80 -12.43
C VAL A 127 6.75 -5.03 -12.02
N ALA A 128 7.93 -5.44 -12.50
CA ALA A 128 9.19 -4.76 -12.21
C ALA A 128 9.24 -3.32 -12.74
N GLN A 129 8.59 -3.05 -13.86
CA GLN A 129 8.52 -1.72 -14.50
C GLN A 129 7.55 -0.76 -13.80
N VAL A 130 6.72 -1.22 -12.85
CA VAL A 130 5.84 -0.34 -12.09
C VAL A 130 6.68 0.67 -11.31
N ARG A 131 6.56 1.95 -11.68
CA ARG A 131 7.31 3.02 -11.04
C ARG A 131 6.73 3.33 -9.67
N ILE A 132 7.50 3.05 -8.64
CA ILE A 132 7.18 3.34 -7.24
C ILE A 132 8.06 4.50 -6.76
N TRP A 133 7.46 5.44 -6.02
CA TRP A 133 8.21 6.55 -5.45
C TRP A 133 8.98 6.08 -4.21
N PRO A 134 10.21 6.58 -3.97
CA PRO A 134 11.04 6.12 -2.84
C PRO A 134 10.41 6.29 -1.46
N ILE A 135 9.42 7.18 -1.33
CA ILE A 135 8.67 7.39 -0.09
C ILE A 135 7.66 6.25 0.20
N ASN A 136 7.36 5.42 -0.79
CA ASN A 136 6.37 4.33 -0.68
C ASN A 136 7.06 2.97 -0.47
N SER A 137 7.88 2.88 0.58
CA SER A 137 8.66 1.67 0.89
C SER A 137 7.81 0.40 1.03
N ARG A 138 6.56 0.50 1.48
CA ARG A 138 5.63 -0.64 1.57
C ARG A 138 5.22 -1.18 0.20
N LEU A 139 5.02 -0.30 -0.79
CA LEU A 139 4.75 -0.73 -2.17
C LEU A 139 5.98 -1.37 -2.79
N GLU A 140 7.16 -0.85 -2.49
CA GLU A 140 8.43 -1.43 -2.94
C GLU A 140 8.63 -2.83 -2.35
N GLU A 141 8.43 -3.01 -1.03
CA GLU A 141 8.47 -4.30 -0.36
C GLU A 141 7.47 -5.29 -0.99
N ALA A 142 6.26 -4.84 -1.29
CA ALA A 142 5.23 -5.65 -1.93
C ALA A 142 5.63 -6.07 -3.35
N ARG A 143 6.17 -5.14 -4.15
CA ARG A 143 6.67 -5.44 -5.50
C ARG A 143 7.79 -6.48 -5.46
N GLU A 144 8.76 -6.29 -4.58
CA GLU A 144 9.89 -7.21 -4.44
C GLU A 144 9.45 -8.61 -3.96
N ALA A 145 8.51 -8.66 -3.03
CA ALA A 145 7.95 -9.93 -2.57
C ALA A 145 7.24 -10.68 -3.69
N TYR A 146 6.44 -9.96 -4.49
CA TYR A 146 5.76 -10.55 -5.62
C TYR A 146 6.74 -10.99 -6.72
N LEU A 147 7.78 -10.21 -7.01
CA LEU A 147 8.81 -10.61 -7.98
C LEU A 147 9.60 -11.85 -7.55
N ARG A 148 9.71 -12.13 -6.26
CA ARG A 148 10.27 -13.42 -5.81
C ARG A 148 9.33 -14.59 -6.14
N HIS A 149 8.02 -14.40 -5.96
CA HIS A 149 7.02 -15.39 -6.35
C HIS A 149 7.02 -15.63 -7.87
N ASN A 150 7.03 -14.58 -8.67
CA ASN A 150 7.10 -14.70 -10.13
C ASN A 150 8.37 -15.46 -10.58
N ARG A 151 9.54 -15.19 -9.96
CA ARG A 151 10.77 -15.94 -10.24
C ARG A 151 10.65 -17.42 -9.88
N ALA A 152 10.06 -17.74 -8.73
CA ALA A 152 9.84 -19.15 -8.36
C ALA A 152 8.99 -19.90 -9.41
N TRP A 153 8.01 -19.22 -10.01
CA TRP A 153 7.25 -19.77 -11.13
C TRP A 153 8.11 -19.96 -12.39
N VAL A 154 8.91 -18.95 -12.77
CA VAL A 154 9.83 -19.05 -13.93
C VAL A 154 10.78 -20.22 -13.75
N ASP A 155 11.43 -20.33 -12.59
CA ASP A 155 12.36 -21.41 -12.27
C ASP A 155 11.66 -22.79 -12.28
N TYR A 156 10.42 -22.85 -11.81
CA TYR A 156 9.63 -24.07 -11.86
C TYR A 156 9.29 -24.46 -13.31
N MET A 157 8.86 -23.51 -14.15
CA MET A 157 8.56 -23.78 -15.57
C MET A 157 9.82 -24.19 -16.34
N ALA A 158 10.97 -23.57 -16.07
CA ALA A 158 12.22 -23.97 -16.68
C ALA A 158 12.58 -25.43 -16.36
N ARG A 159 12.42 -25.86 -15.12
CA ARG A 159 12.63 -27.28 -14.74
C ARG A 159 11.61 -28.20 -15.41
N ALA A 160 10.35 -27.81 -15.45
CA ALA A 160 9.30 -28.61 -16.08
C ALA A 160 9.45 -28.70 -17.61
N ALA A 161 10.08 -27.71 -18.26
CA ALA A 161 10.42 -27.77 -19.67
C ALA A 161 11.51 -28.82 -19.96
N GLU A 162 12.48 -28.99 -19.04
CA GLU A 162 13.53 -29.99 -19.13
C GLU A 162 13.02 -31.41 -18.73
N ASP A 163 12.19 -31.45 -17.69
CA ASP A 163 11.59 -32.70 -17.18
C ASP A 163 10.10 -32.49 -16.83
N PRO A 164 9.16 -32.88 -17.72
CA PRO A 164 7.73 -32.76 -17.47
C PRO A 164 7.22 -33.50 -16.22
N ALA A 165 8.00 -34.42 -15.65
CA ALA A 165 7.66 -35.09 -14.38
C ALA A 165 7.65 -34.10 -13.20
N GLU A 166 8.28 -32.93 -13.32
CA GLU A 166 8.19 -31.85 -12.34
C GLU A 166 6.74 -31.38 -12.09
N PHE A 167 5.84 -31.48 -13.09
CA PHE A 167 4.44 -31.09 -12.92
C PHE A 167 3.67 -31.97 -11.90
N VAL A 168 4.12 -33.19 -11.65
CA VAL A 168 3.55 -34.09 -10.62
C VAL A 168 4.27 -33.98 -9.27
N SER A 169 5.35 -33.20 -9.21
CA SER A 169 6.10 -32.95 -7.98
C SER A 169 5.45 -31.87 -7.13
N PRO A 170 5.62 -31.90 -5.79
CA PRO A 170 5.11 -30.84 -4.92
C PRO A 170 5.75 -29.47 -5.24
N GLN A 171 4.94 -28.48 -5.56
CA GLN A 171 5.39 -27.11 -5.89
C GLN A 171 5.58 -26.26 -4.63
N GLN A 172 6.33 -26.77 -3.64
CA GLN A 172 6.41 -26.14 -2.32
C GLN A 172 7.03 -24.74 -2.39
N GLU A 173 8.09 -24.53 -3.18
CA GLU A 173 8.76 -23.24 -3.32
C GLU A 173 7.83 -22.17 -3.91
N VAL A 174 7.05 -22.53 -4.93
CA VAL A 174 6.04 -21.65 -5.55
C VAL A 174 4.96 -21.29 -4.54
N ASN A 175 4.44 -22.28 -3.81
CA ASN A 175 3.41 -22.05 -2.80
C ASN A 175 3.91 -21.16 -1.65
N ASP A 176 5.09 -21.47 -1.11
CA ASP A 176 5.67 -20.67 -0.01
C ASP A 176 5.88 -19.22 -0.46
N SER A 177 6.45 -19.00 -1.64
CA SER A 177 6.66 -17.65 -2.18
C SER A 177 5.35 -16.89 -2.43
N PHE A 178 4.26 -17.57 -2.81
CA PHE A 178 2.93 -17.00 -2.96
C PHE A 178 2.39 -16.47 -1.61
N PHE A 179 2.48 -17.29 -0.55
CA PHE A 179 2.05 -16.85 0.77
C PHE A 179 2.94 -15.75 1.35
N ASP A 180 4.24 -15.77 1.05
CA ASP A 180 5.17 -14.72 1.46
C ASP A 180 4.86 -13.38 0.78
N ALA A 181 4.40 -13.38 -0.47
CA ALA A 181 4.02 -12.16 -1.18
C ALA A 181 2.69 -11.56 -0.68
N ARG A 182 1.78 -12.39 -0.17
CA ARG A 182 0.44 -11.98 0.28
C ARG A 182 0.48 -10.88 1.34
N GLY A 183 1.27 -11.08 2.39
CA GLY A 183 1.34 -10.14 3.51
C GLY A 183 1.78 -8.73 3.11
N PRO A 184 2.90 -8.56 2.41
CA PRO A 184 3.35 -7.28 1.88
C PRO A 184 2.32 -6.61 0.96
N LEU A 185 1.70 -7.34 0.02
CA LEU A 185 0.67 -6.80 -0.89
C LEU A 185 -0.52 -6.23 -0.13
N PHE A 186 -1.06 -6.97 0.86
CA PHE A 186 -2.18 -6.47 1.66
C PHE A 186 -1.81 -5.26 2.52
N ARG A 187 -0.57 -5.16 3.02
CA ARG A 187 -0.09 -3.99 3.79
C ARG A 187 0.18 -2.76 2.93
N ALA A 188 0.43 -2.95 1.64
CA ALA A 188 0.73 -1.87 0.71
C ALA A 188 -0.52 -1.09 0.26
N VAL A 189 -1.71 -1.69 0.40
CA VAL A 189 -2.98 -1.06 0.00
C VAL A 189 -3.34 0.08 0.94
N PRO A 190 -3.58 1.30 0.43
CA PRO A 190 -4.01 2.45 1.24
C PRO A 190 -5.37 2.21 1.92
N VAL A 191 -5.51 2.67 3.18
CA VAL A 191 -6.70 2.41 4.01
C VAL A 191 -8.01 2.94 3.40
N LEU A 192 -7.97 3.99 2.59
CA LEU A 192 -9.18 4.60 1.99
C LEU A 192 -9.65 3.92 0.70
N ASP A 193 -8.77 3.17 0.02
CA ASP A 193 -9.13 2.35 -1.16
C ASP A 193 -9.32 0.87 -0.83
N LEU A 194 -9.46 0.57 0.46
CA LEU A 194 -9.48 -0.77 1.01
C LEU A 194 -10.53 -1.70 0.38
N LEU A 195 -11.65 -1.15 -0.09
CA LEU A 195 -12.75 -2.01 -0.53
C LEU A 195 -12.52 -2.61 -1.92
N ASP A 196 -12.05 -1.81 -2.88
CA ASP A 196 -11.83 -2.28 -4.26
C ASP A 196 -10.51 -3.06 -4.40
N LEU A 197 -9.39 -2.45 -4.01
CA LEU A 197 -8.07 -3.09 -4.14
C LEU A 197 -7.94 -4.33 -3.25
N GLN A 198 -8.51 -4.33 -2.04
CA GLN A 198 -8.55 -5.55 -1.22
C GLN A 198 -9.48 -6.62 -1.79
N ALA A 199 -10.58 -6.24 -2.42
CA ALA A 199 -11.44 -7.21 -3.09
C ALA A 199 -10.69 -7.89 -4.24
N ARG A 200 -9.96 -7.13 -5.05
CA ARG A 200 -9.11 -7.65 -6.13
C ARG A 200 -8.02 -8.59 -5.60
N LEU A 201 -7.31 -8.19 -4.55
CA LEU A 201 -6.33 -9.07 -3.91
C LEU A 201 -6.95 -10.33 -3.31
N ARG A 202 -8.16 -10.24 -2.75
CA ARG A 202 -8.87 -11.43 -2.27
C ARG A 202 -9.22 -12.40 -3.39
N VAL A 203 -9.56 -11.90 -4.57
CA VAL A 203 -9.81 -12.76 -5.74
C VAL A 203 -8.53 -13.50 -6.15
N ILE A 204 -7.38 -12.83 -6.16
CA ILE A 204 -6.08 -13.44 -6.46
C ILE A 204 -5.71 -14.50 -5.42
N TYR A 205 -5.93 -14.22 -4.13
CA TYR A 205 -5.54 -15.06 -3.01
C TYR A 205 -6.72 -15.88 -2.43
N ALA A 206 -7.86 -15.94 -3.13
CA ALA A 206 -8.92 -16.86 -2.77
C ALA A 206 -8.44 -18.28 -3.04
N GLU A 207 -8.48 -19.12 -2.03
CA GLU A 207 -8.33 -20.54 -2.27
C GLU A 207 -9.42 -20.98 -3.26
N PRO A 208 -9.10 -21.75 -4.32
CA PRO A 208 -10.11 -22.30 -5.20
C PRO A 208 -11.09 -23.10 -4.32
N GLU A 209 -12.32 -22.58 -4.20
CA GLU A 209 -13.40 -23.30 -3.53
C GLU A 209 -13.64 -24.60 -4.30
N GLY A 210 -12.99 -25.67 -3.91
CA GLY A 210 -13.28 -26.98 -4.52
C GLY A 210 -12.19 -28.02 -4.56
N GLY A 211 -10.99 -27.77 -4.04
CA GLY A 211 -10.03 -28.85 -3.81
C GLY A 211 -10.38 -29.66 -2.56
N GLY A 212 -11.58 -30.22 -2.51
CA GLY A 212 -12.02 -31.07 -1.43
C GLY A 212 -11.17 -32.35 -1.38
N GLY A 213 -10.08 -32.31 -0.61
CA GLY A 213 -9.38 -33.49 -0.16
C GLY A 213 -10.34 -34.38 0.60
N GLY A 214 -10.92 -35.35 -0.09
CA GLY A 214 -11.59 -36.48 0.51
C GLY A 214 -10.61 -37.28 1.36
N GLY A 215 -10.28 -36.76 2.53
CA GLY A 215 -9.62 -37.53 3.59
C GLY A 215 -10.61 -38.54 4.14
N THR A 216 -10.70 -39.69 3.49
CA THR A 216 -11.37 -40.86 4.04
C THR A 216 -10.59 -41.28 5.29
N GLN A 217 -11.11 -40.92 6.45
CA GLN A 217 -10.77 -41.62 7.69
C GLN A 217 -11.43 -42.99 7.64
N ALA A 218 -10.62 -44.01 7.62
CA ALA A 218 -10.99 -45.37 7.97
C ALA A 218 -10.04 -45.85 9.07
#